data_0c02f919c4bf5ac862557de2d7850326
#
_entry.id   0c02f919c4bf5ac862557de2d7850326
#
_cell.length_a   1.000
_cell.length_b   1.000
_cell.length_c   1.000
_cell.angle_alpha   90.00
_cell.angle_beta   90.00
_cell.angle_gamma   90.00
#
_symmetry.space_group_name_H-M   'P 1'
#
loop_
_entity.id
_entity.type
_entity.pdbx_description
1 polymer ?
#
loop_
_entity_poly.entity_id
_entity_poly.type
_entity_poly.pdbx_seq_one_letter_code
_entity_poly.pdbx_strand_id
1 'polypeptide(L)'
;ADHLTKTALDKQSADNSTAVVIKINALGADTLSERIAGGKHLALPAKLSNGELIDDFEVVELLHESRASLLYKVRKTDTKQLFVLKTLQPLLANDVESINGLLNEEWLGKRVVSQFIPQVLPLSMEKRSKLYFVMSWFEGATLQQRLNSGHYFTAAGTAKIAIDMLRGIGALHRLSIIHRDIKPANIHQAN
;
A
#
# COMPACT_ATOMS: atom_id res chain seq x y z
N ALA A 1 8.13 13.32 -31.56
CA ALA A 1 6.72 13.26 -31.87
C ALA A 1 6.45 13.99 -33.20
N ASP A 2 6.79 15.27 -33.33
CA ASP A 2 6.47 16.10 -34.51
C ASP A 2 7.01 15.53 -35.82
N HIS A 3 8.19 14.93 -35.80
CA HIS A 3 8.77 14.30 -36.99
C HIS A 3 7.94 13.09 -37.44
N LEU A 4 7.43 12.30 -36.53
CA LEU A 4 6.59 11.11 -36.86
C LEU A 4 5.24 11.53 -37.41
N THR A 5 4.59 12.52 -36.83
CA THR A 5 3.30 13.05 -37.32
C THR A 5 3.46 13.72 -38.67
N LYS A 6 4.54 14.48 -38.87
CA LYS A 6 4.86 15.09 -40.16
C LYS A 6 5.14 14.05 -41.25
N THR A 7 5.89 12.97 -40.94
CA THR A 7 6.12 11.87 -41.87
C THR A 7 4.84 11.14 -42.26
N ALA A 8 3.90 10.97 -41.35
CA ALA A 8 2.60 10.38 -41.64
C ALA A 8 1.76 11.26 -42.59
N LEU A 9 1.78 12.57 -42.40
CA LEU A 9 1.13 13.54 -43.27
C LEU A 9 1.77 13.57 -44.66
N ASP A 10 3.11 13.58 -44.74
CA ASP A 10 3.85 13.56 -46.00
C ASP A 10 3.59 12.29 -46.82
N LYS A 11 3.25 11.18 -46.13
CA LYS A 11 2.84 9.90 -46.75
C LYS A 11 1.33 9.79 -47.01
N GLN A 12 0.59 10.92 -46.97
CA GLN A 12 -0.82 11.02 -47.26
C GLN A 12 -1.70 10.12 -46.38
N SER A 13 -1.41 10.04 -45.06
CA SER A 13 -2.30 9.38 -44.10
C SER A 13 -3.66 10.05 -44.15
N ALA A 14 -4.71 9.27 -44.41
CA ALA A 14 -6.10 9.74 -44.45
C ALA A 14 -6.77 9.80 -43.08
N ASP A 15 -6.05 9.44 -42.00
CA ASP A 15 -6.58 9.35 -40.65
C ASP A 15 -5.80 10.26 -39.69
N ASN A 16 -6.41 10.57 -38.54
CA ASN A 16 -5.78 11.34 -37.48
C ASN A 16 -4.54 10.62 -36.94
N SER A 17 -3.39 11.31 -36.97
CA SER A 17 -2.12 10.74 -36.51
C SER A 17 -1.67 11.43 -35.22
N THR A 18 -1.52 10.65 -34.14
CA THR A 18 -0.95 11.12 -32.89
C THR A 18 0.31 10.30 -32.55
N ALA A 19 1.41 10.95 -32.23
CA ALA A 19 2.63 10.30 -31.81
C ALA A 19 3.08 10.80 -30.43
N VAL A 20 3.34 9.85 -29.52
CA VAL A 20 3.94 10.11 -28.21
C VAL A 20 5.30 9.44 -28.18
N VAL A 21 6.35 10.22 -27.92
CA VAL A 21 7.71 9.73 -27.72
C VAL A 21 8.05 9.82 -26.25
N ILE A 22 8.28 8.67 -25.63
CA ILE A 22 8.71 8.56 -24.24
C ILE A 22 10.19 8.20 -24.23
N LYS A 23 11.02 9.11 -23.70
CA LYS A 23 12.43 8.85 -23.45
C LYS A 23 12.58 8.38 -22.01
N ILE A 24 12.95 7.12 -21.81
CA ILE A 24 13.31 6.59 -20.50
C ILE A 24 14.78 6.95 -20.25
N ASN A 25 15.04 7.95 -19.40
CA ASN A 25 16.41 8.41 -19.10
C ASN A 25 17.10 7.52 -18.05
N ALA A 26 16.32 6.91 -17.15
CA ALA A 26 16.79 5.91 -16.21
C ALA A 26 15.61 4.99 -15.88
N LEU A 27 15.87 3.70 -15.79
CA LEU A 27 14.98 2.80 -15.05
C LEU A 27 15.37 2.99 -13.59
N GLY A 28 14.43 3.45 -12.77
CA GLY A 28 14.65 3.45 -11.32
C GLY A 28 15.11 2.05 -10.90
N ALA A 29 16.15 1.98 -10.10
CA ALA A 29 16.71 0.74 -9.56
C ALA A 29 15.77 0.14 -8.50
N ASP A 30 14.53 -0.15 -8.87
CA ASP A 30 13.47 -0.58 -7.97
C ASP A 30 12.98 -1.98 -8.35
N THR A 31 13.91 -2.89 -8.60
CA THR A 31 13.58 -4.32 -8.66
C THR A 31 13.29 -4.83 -7.25
N LEU A 32 12.41 -5.81 -7.13
CA LEU A 32 12.13 -6.48 -5.85
C LEU A 32 13.43 -6.98 -5.19
N SER A 33 14.37 -7.51 -5.99
CA SER A 33 15.66 -8.01 -5.51
C SER A 33 16.54 -6.92 -4.88
N GLU A 34 16.59 -5.72 -5.46
CA GLU A 34 17.33 -4.59 -4.90
C GLU A 34 16.68 -4.05 -3.62
N ARG A 35 15.35 -4.02 -3.55
CA ARG A 35 14.62 -3.66 -2.33
C ARG A 35 14.81 -4.66 -1.22
N ILE A 36 14.77 -5.96 -1.52
CA ILE A 36 15.08 -7.01 -0.55
C ILE A 36 16.52 -6.85 -0.05
N ALA A 37 17.47 -6.58 -0.94
CA ALA A 37 18.86 -6.35 -0.56
C ALA A 37 19.02 -5.09 0.33
N GLY A 38 18.41 -3.96 -0.05
CA GLY A 38 18.41 -2.71 0.74
C GLY A 38 17.65 -2.82 2.06
N GLY A 39 16.49 -3.48 2.05
CA GLY A 39 15.66 -3.65 3.25
C GLY A 39 16.27 -4.55 4.32
N LYS A 40 17.15 -5.46 3.95
CA LYS A 40 17.89 -6.32 4.89
C LYS A 40 18.84 -5.55 5.82
N HIS A 41 19.17 -4.30 5.47
CA HIS A 41 20.02 -3.45 6.31
C HIS A 41 19.24 -2.63 7.34
N LEU A 42 17.90 -2.54 7.21
CA LEU A 42 17.06 -1.83 8.18
C LEU A 42 16.59 -2.80 9.28
N ALA A 43 16.91 -2.44 10.52
CA ALA A 43 16.41 -3.19 11.68
C ALA A 43 14.91 -2.96 11.88
N LEU A 44 14.19 -3.96 12.41
CA LEU A 44 12.82 -3.76 12.88
C LEU A 44 12.80 -2.75 14.01
N PRO A 45 11.77 -1.90 14.13
CA PRO A 45 11.57 -1.09 15.31
C PRO A 45 11.26 -1.98 16.52
N ALA A 46 11.59 -1.53 17.71
CA ALA A 46 10.99 -2.05 18.93
C ALA A 46 9.46 -1.81 18.89
N LYS A 47 8.72 -2.42 19.80
CA LYS A 47 7.29 -2.10 19.94
C LYS A 47 7.15 -0.64 20.33
N LEU A 48 6.50 0.15 19.48
CA LEU A 48 6.37 1.60 19.62
C LEU A 48 5.26 1.95 20.61
N SER A 49 5.47 3.04 21.34
CA SER A 49 4.52 3.60 22.30
C SER A 49 3.80 4.83 21.73
N ASN A 50 2.63 5.16 22.29
CA ASN A 50 1.92 6.38 21.89
C ASN A 50 2.78 7.62 22.16
N GLY A 51 2.82 8.55 21.20
CA GLY A 51 3.65 9.75 21.22
C GLY A 51 5.10 9.52 20.78
N GLU A 52 5.54 8.29 20.58
CA GLU A 52 6.88 7.99 20.09
C GLU A 52 7.04 8.41 18.62
N LEU A 53 8.22 8.91 18.30
CA LEU A 53 8.56 9.32 16.94
C LEU A 53 9.36 8.22 16.24
N ILE A 54 8.95 7.93 15.01
CA ILE A 54 9.73 7.11 14.07
C ILE A 54 9.84 7.87 12.75
N ASP A 55 11.03 8.32 12.43
CA ASP A 55 11.30 9.21 11.29
C ASP A 55 10.34 10.44 11.29
N ASP A 56 9.56 10.62 10.23
CA ASP A 56 8.61 11.74 10.10
C ASP A 56 7.21 11.43 10.71
N PHE A 57 7.05 10.36 11.49
CA PHE A 57 5.76 9.91 11.99
C PHE A 57 5.72 9.84 13.52
N GLU A 58 4.66 10.40 14.11
CA GLU A 58 4.30 10.28 15.51
C GLU A 58 3.28 9.16 15.69
N VAL A 59 3.54 8.21 16.57
CA VAL A 59 2.60 7.13 16.89
C VAL A 59 1.41 7.67 17.67
N VAL A 60 0.20 7.47 17.15
CA VAL A 60 -1.03 7.87 17.82
C VAL A 60 -1.58 6.74 18.67
N GLU A 61 -1.68 5.54 18.10
CA GLU A 61 -2.19 4.34 18.80
C GLU A 61 -1.79 3.06 18.07
N LEU A 62 -1.75 1.96 18.82
CA LEU A 62 -1.63 0.61 18.27
C LEU A 62 -3.01 0.14 17.81
N LEU A 63 -3.19 -0.04 16.49
CA LEU A 63 -4.47 -0.47 15.90
C LEU A 63 -4.66 -1.99 15.97
N HIS A 64 -3.60 -2.73 15.72
CA HIS A 64 -3.65 -4.19 15.68
C HIS A 64 -2.29 -4.80 16.02
N GLU A 65 -2.33 -5.88 16.77
CA GLU A 65 -1.19 -6.71 17.11
C GLU A 65 -1.50 -8.17 16.78
N SER A 66 -0.64 -8.79 16.01
CA SER A 66 -0.68 -10.22 15.73
C SER A 66 0.65 -10.88 16.12
N ARG A 67 0.76 -12.20 15.93
CA ARG A 67 2.03 -12.91 16.14
C ARG A 67 3.12 -12.46 15.16
N ALA A 68 2.74 -11.95 13.99
CA ALA A 68 3.68 -11.59 12.93
C ALA A 68 3.88 -10.09 12.78
N SER A 69 2.85 -9.27 12.95
CA SER A 69 2.88 -7.85 12.59
C SER A 69 2.23 -6.95 13.61
N LEU A 70 2.66 -5.68 13.56
CA LEU A 70 2.13 -4.57 14.33
C LEU A 70 1.62 -3.50 13.36
N LEU A 71 0.41 -3.01 13.58
CA LEU A 71 -0.18 -1.90 12.84
C LEU A 71 -0.42 -0.74 13.80
N TYR A 72 0.10 0.43 13.47
CA TYR A 72 -0.06 1.65 14.24
C TYR A 72 -0.80 2.71 13.42
N LYS A 73 -1.70 3.45 14.07
CA LYS A 73 -2.14 4.75 13.56
C LYS A 73 -1.03 5.74 13.85
N VAL A 74 -0.58 6.43 12.82
CA VAL A 74 0.50 7.41 12.94
C VAL A 74 0.09 8.72 12.32
N ARG A 75 0.70 9.81 12.80
CA ARG A 75 0.48 11.17 12.31
C ARG A 75 1.79 11.67 11.69
N LYS A 76 1.74 12.11 10.44
CA LYS A 76 2.91 12.75 9.83
C LYS A 76 3.19 14.10 10.51
N THR A 77 4.43 14.34 10.89
CA THR A 77 4.80 15.47 11.78
C THR A 77 4.59 16.84 11.13
N ASP A 78 4.81 16.96 9.82
CA ASP A 78 4.68 18.20 9.04
C ASP A 78 3.23 18.52 8.68
N THR A 79 2.50 17.56 8.08
CA THR A 79 1.15 17.76 7.54
C THR A 79 0.03 17.47 8.55
N LYS A 80 0.35 16.82 9.67
CA LYS A 80 -0.61 16.30 10.65
C LYS A 80 -1.58 15.26 10.08
N GLN A 81 -1.38 14.82 8.84
CA GLN A 81 -2.20 13.80 8.19
C GLN A 81 -2.00 12.43 8.86
N LEU A 82 -3.09 11.66 8.95
CA LEU A 82 -3.10 10.33 9.56
C LEU A 82 -2.80 9.24 8.52
N PHE A 83 -2.10 8.21 8.97
CA PHE A 83 -1.70 7.05 8.18
C PHE A 83 -1.71 5.79 9.04
N VAL A 84 -1.56 4.63 8.39
CA VAL A 84 -1.28 3.35 9.05
C VAL A 84 0.17 2.97 8.78
N LEU A 85 0.96 2.75 9.83
CA LEU A 85 2.30 2.19 9.75
C LEU A 85 2.22 0.70 10.05
N LYS A 86 2.78 -0.11 9.18
CA LYS A 86 2.90 -1.57 9.36
C LYS A 86 4.36 -1.99 9.48
N THR A 87 4.63 -2.80 10.49
CA THR A 87 5.92 -3.46 10.71
C THR A 87 5.73 -4.87 11.23
N LEU A 88 6.82 -5.62 11.39
CA LEU A 88 6.80 -6.96 12.00
C LEU A 88 7.00 -6.87 13.52
N GLN A 89 6.64 -7.96 14.22
CA GLN A 89 7.02 -8.15 15.61
C GLN A 89 8.55 -8.14 15.75
N PRO A 90 9.13 -7.48 16.78
CA PRO A 90 10.58 -7.42 16.98
C PRO A 90 11.25 -8.79 17.06
N LEU A 91 10.55 -9.80 17.55
CA LEU A 91 11.04 -11.19 17.63
C LEU A 91 11.34 -11.80 16.25
N LEU A 92 10.80 -11.25 15.16
CA LEU A 92 11.04 -11.70 13.78
C LEU A 92 12.24 -10.99 13.12
N ALA A 93 13.08 -10.27 13.88
CA ALA A 93 14.20 -9.53 13.34
C ALA A 93 15.21 -10.39 12.54
N ASN A 94 15.30 -11.67 12.85
CA ASN A 94 16.17 -12.62 12.17
C ASN A 94 15.40 -13.58 11.23
N ASP A 95 14.09 -13.42 11.08
CA ASP A 95 13.28 -14.22 10.18
C ASP A 95 13.26 -13.61 8.78
N VAL A 96 14.15 -14.14 7.93
CA VAL A 96 14.34 -13.67 6.55
C VAL A 96 13.06 -13.79 5.72
N GLU A 97 12.25 -14.82 5.96
CA GLU A 97 11.00 -15.04 5.22
C GLU A 97 9.96 -13.96 5.55
N SER A 98 9.75 -13.68 6.82
CA SER A 98 8.87 -12.59 7.27
C SER A 98 9.33 -11.22 6.78
N ILE A 99 10.64 -10.93 6.84
CA ILE A 99 11.22 -9.68 6.34
C ILE A 99 10.97 -9.54 4.84
N ASN A 100 11.26 -10.57 4.05
CA ASN A 100 11.01 -10.58 2.61
C ASN A 100 9.51 -10.44 2.31
N GLY A 101 8.64 -11.05 3.12
CA GLY A 101 7.20 -10.92 3.04
C GLY A 101 6.74 -9.47 3.18
N LEU A 102 7.24 -8.75 4.19
CA LEU A 102 6.91 -7.34 4.43
C LEU A 102 7.39 -6.45 3.27
N LEU A 103 8.61 -6.65 2.78
CA LEU A 103 9.18 -5.91 1.65
C LEU A 103 8.40 -6.16 0.36
N ASN A 104 7.99 -7.41 0.12
CA ASN A 104 7.17 -7.76 -1.03
C ASN A 104 5.76 -7.14 -0.94
N GLU A 105 5.15 -7.14 0.25
CA GLU A 105 3.86 -6.49 0.48
C GLU A 105 3.93 -4.99 0.17
N GLU A 106 4.96 -4.30 0.66
CA GLU A 106 5.20 -2.89 0.34
C GLU A 106 5.37 -2.66 -1.17
N TRP A 107 6.20 -3.49 -1.82
CA TRP A 107 6.51 -3.37 -3.24
C TRP A 107 5.28 -3.60 -4.13
N LEU A 108 4.47 -4.60 -3.82
CA LEU A 108 3.20 -4.85 -4.49
C LEU A 108 2.19 -3.73 -4.22
N GLY A 109 2.05 -3.32 -2.96
CA GLY A 109 1.09 -2.30 -2.54
C GLY A 109 1.31 -0.94 -3.22
N LYS A 110 2.57 -0.55 -3.49
CA LYS A 110 2.91 0.67 -4.22
C LYS A 110 2.43 0.69 -5.68
N ARG A 111 2.19 -0.46 -6.28
CA ARG A 111 1.73 -0.61 -7.67
C ARG A 111 0.22 -0.60 -7.82
N VAL A 112 -0.50 -0.81 -6.72
CA VAL A 112 -1.96 -0.86 -6.72
C VAL A 112 -2.50 0.55 -6.58
N VAL A 113 -3.23 1.02 -7.60
CA VAL A 113 -3.97 2.29 -7.54
C VAL A 113 -5.45 1.96 -7.60
N SER A 114 -6.14 2.11 -6.48
CA SER A 114 -7.57 1.84 -6.35
C SER A 114 -8.15 2.58 -5.15
N GLN A 115 -9.35 3.12 -5.28
CA GLN A 115 -10.07 3.72 -4.15
C GLN A 115 -10.57 2.68 -3.12
N PHE A 116 -10.49 1.39 -3.47
CA PHE A 116 -10.93 0.27 -2.62
C PHE A 116 -9.78 -0.44 -1.92
N ILE A 117 -8.55 0.00 -2.12
CA ILE A 117 -7.33 -0.57 -1.51
C ILE A 117 -6.54 0.58 -0.88
N PRO A 118 -6.10 0.45 0.39
CA PRO A 118 -5.24 1.45 1.00
C PRO A 118 -3.99 1.69 0.15
N GLN A 119 -3.72 2.95 -0.17
CA GLN A 119 -2.55 3.33 -0.97
C GLN A 119 -1.30 3.28 -0.11
N VAL A 120 -0.30 2.51 -0.50
CA VAL A 120 1.03 2.51 0.12
C VAL A 120 1.80 3.76 -0.32
N LEU A 121 2.35 4.49 0.66
CA LEU A 121 3.13 5.70 0.41
C LEU A 121 4.50 5.36 -0.20
N PRO A 122 4.97 6.13 -1.19
CA PRO A 122 6.29 5.91 -1.80
C PRO A 122 7.42 6.48 -0.91
N LEU A 123 7.65 5.85 0.24
CA LEU A 123 8.78 6.20 1.10
C LEU A 123 10.08 5.61 0.55
N SER A 124 11.13 6.43 0.46
CA SER A 124 12.48 5.97 0.15
C SER A 124 13.06 5.17 1.31
N MET A 125 13.76 4.06 1.00
CA MET A 125 14.48 3.27 2.01
C MET A 125 15.57 4.10 2.72
N GLU A 126 16.25 5.00 2.00
CA GLU A 126 17.30 5.88 2.52
C GLU A 126 16.80 6.88 3.59
N LYS A 127 15.50 7.19 3.56
CA LYS A 127 14.85 8.11 4.52
C LYS A 127 14.23 7.39 5.72
N ARG A 128 14.41 6.08 5.82
CA ARG A 128 13.87 5.27 6.91
C ARG A 128 14.99 4.76 7.81
N SER A 129 14.84 4.95 9.11
CA SER A 129 15.76 4.41 10.13
C SER A 129 15.44 2.96 10.50
N LYS A 130 14.21 2.50 10.21
CA LYS A 130 13.69 1.18 10.56
C LYS A 130 12.90 0.56 9.41
N LEU A 131 12.69 -0.74 9.50
CA LEU A 131 11.91 -1.49 8.51
C LEU A 131 10.42 -1.42 8.83
N TYR A 132 9.69 -0.65 8.07
CA TYR A 132 8.23 -0.51 8.08
C TYR A 132 7.77 0.03 6.73
N PHE A 133 6.47 0.00 6.47
CA PHE A 133 5.87 0.81 5.41
C PHE A 133 4.62 1.53 5.93
N VAL A 134 4.19 2.53 5.18
CA VAL A 134 3.07 3.40 5.55
C VAL A 134 2.03 3.37 4.44
N MET A 135 0.76 3.35 4.82
CA MET A 135 -0.37 3.37 3.90
C MET A 135 -1.45 4.35 4.37
N SER A 136 -2.35 4.70 3.46
CA SER A 136 -3.44 5.64 3.76
C SER A 136 -4.31 5.15 4.92
N TRP A 137 -4.74 6.10 5.77
CA TRP A 137 -5.72 5.90 6.83
C TRP A 137 -7.11 6.30 6.34
N PHE A 138 -8.13 5.56 6.76
CA PHE A 138 -9.53 5.90 6.57
C PHE A 138 -10.24 5.81 7.91
N GLU A 139 -11.05 6.83 8.24
CA GLU A 139 -11.92 6.77 9.41
C GLU A 139 -13.03 5.75 9.18
N GLY A 140 -13.38 5.00 10.22
CA GLY A 140 -14.42 3.96 10.15
C GLY A 140 -14.07 2.75 11.00
N ALA A 141 -14.60 1.59 10.63
CA ALA A 141 -14.37 0.34 11.34
C ALA A 141 -14.26 -0.85 10.39
N THR A 142 -13.57 -1.90 10.82
CA THR A 142 -13.57 -3.17 10.09
C THR A 142 -14.94 -3.84 10.17
N LEU A 143 -15.27 -4.69 9.20
CA LEU A 143 -16.50 -5.48 9.27
C LEU A 143 -16.52 -6.36 10.52
N GLN A 144 -15.34 -6.86 10.97
CA GLN A 144 -15.25 -7.64 12.21
C GLN A 144 -15.63 -6.83 13.43
N GLN A 145 -15.16 -5.58 13.54
CA GLN A 145 -15.52 -4.68 14.65
C GLN A 145 -17.02 -4.37 14.65
N ARG A 146 -17.61 -4.12 13.48
CA ARG A 146 -19.06 -3.90 13.34
C ARG A 146 -19.87 -5.14 13.74
N LEU A 147 -19.46 -6.33 13.29
CA LEU A 147 -20.11 -7.58 13.69
C LEU A 147 -20.02 -7.80 15.20
N ASN A 148 -18.85 -7.58 15.79
CA ASN A 148 -18.64 -7.73 17.24
C ASN A 148 -19.47 -6.73 18.07
N SER A 149 -19.77 -5.55 17.51
CA SER A 149 -20.66 -4.56 18.14
C SER A 149 -22.16 -4.83 17.93
N GLY A 150 -22.51 -5.97 17.32
CA GLY A 150 -23.89 -6.35 17.05
C GLY A 150 -24.54 -5.62 15.87
N HIS A 151 -23.74 -5.03 14.97
CA HIS A 151 -24.26 -4.36 13.80
C HIS A 151 -24.86 -5.36 12.81
N TYR A 152 -26.10 -5.12 12.38
CA TYR A 152 -26.78 -5.91 11.35
C TYR A 152 -26.67 -5.23 9.99
N PHE A 153 -26.19 -5.96 9.00
CA PHE A 153 -26.12 -5.49 7.62
C PHE A 153 -27.42 -5.83 6.89
N THR A 154 -28.02 -4.86 6.24
CA THR A 154 -29.15 -5.12 5.32
C THR A 154 -28.66 -5.86 4.08
N ALA A 155 -29.55 -6.56 3.37
CA ALA A 155 -29.20 -7.23 2.12
C ALA A 155 -28.60 -6.25 1.10
N ALA A 156 -29.15 -5.04 0.97
CA ALA A 156 -28.60 -4.00 0.08
C ALA A 156 -27.21 -3.52 0.54
N GLY A 157 -27.02 -3.33 1.86
CA GLY A 157 -25.72 -2.96 2.43
C GLY A 157 -24.65 -4.04 2.18
N THR A 158 -25.03 -5.31 2.40
CA THR A 158 -24.14 -6.45 2.12
C THR A 158 -23.78 -6.54 0.64
N ALA A 159 -24.74 -6.36 -0.27
CA ALA A 159 -24.49 -6.36 -1.70
C ALA A 159 -23.52 -5.22 -2.11
N LYS A 160 -23.70 -4.01 -1.55
CA LYS A 160 -22.79 -2.89 -1.80
C LYS A 160 -21.37 -3.22 -1.35
N ILE A 161 -21.19 -3.73 -0.13
CA ILE A 161 -19.87 -4.14 0.38
C ILE A 161 -19.24 -5.19 -0.52
N ALA A 162 -20.00 -6.21 -0.93
CA ALA A 162 -19.51 -7.26 -1.82
C ALA A 162 -19.04 -6.71 -3.18
N ILE A 163 -19.79 -5.77 -3.77
CA ILE A 163 -19.42 -5.11 -5.02
C ILE A 163 -18.13 -4.32 -4.86
N ASP A 164 -17.99 -3.54 -3.79
CA ASP A 164 -16.80 -2.73 -3.55
C ASP A 164 -15.58 -3.61 -3.28
N MET A 165 -15.73 -4.72 -2.55
CA MET A 165 -14.70 -5.75 -2.38
C MET A 165 -14.27 -6.36 -3.72
N LEU A 166 -15.22 -6.75 -4.56
CA LEU A 166 -14.91 -7.32 -5.88
C LEU A 166 -14.19 -6.34 -6.79
N ARG A 167 -14.50 -5.04 -6.70
CA ARG A 167 -13.75 -3.97 -7.39
C ARG A 167 -12.30 -3.86 -6.91
N GLY A 168 -12.08 -3.92 -5.59
CA GLY A 168 -10.75 -3.95 -4.99
C GLY A 168 -9.96 -5.19 -5.43
N ILE A 169 -10.56 -6.38 -5.31
CA ILE A 169 -9.96 -7.65 -5.74
C ILE A 169 -9.64 -7.61 -7.24
N GLY A 170 -10.55 -7.10 -8.05
CA GLY A 170 -10.33 -6.93 -9.49
C GLY A 170 -9.15 -6.00 -9.81
N ALA A 171 -8.90 -4.97 -8.99
CA ALA A 171 -7.72 -4.12 -9.14
C ALA A 171 -6.43 -4.90 -8.87
N LEU A 172 -6.40 -5.76 -7.86
CA LEU A 172 -5.27 -6.66 -7.56
C LEU A 172 -5.05 -7.69 -8.69
N HIS A 173 -6.11 -8.35 -9.14
CA HIS A 173 -6.03 -9.39 -10.17
C HIS A 173 -5.51 -8.87 -11.51
N ARG A 174 -5.84 -7.62 -11.90
CA ARG A 174 -5.27 -6.98 -13.10
C ARG A 174 -3.74 -6.83 -13.05
N LEU A 175 -3.16 -6.84 -11.84
CA LEU A 175 -1.73 -6.81 -11.60
C LEU A 175 -1.16 -8.20 -11.27
N SER A 176 -1.95 -9.26 -11.46
CA SER A 176 -1.61 -10.65 -11.11
C SER A 176 -1.29 -10.83 -9.61
N ILE A 177 -1.90 -10.02 -8.75
CA ILE A 177 -1.77 -10.08 -7.29
C ILE A 177 -2.98 -10.81 -6.72
N ILE A 178 -2.75 -11.82 -5.89
CA ILE A 178 -3.77 -12.55 -5.14
C ILE A 178 -3.69 -12.13 -3.67
N HIS A 179 -4.81 -11.69 -3.08
CA HIS A 179 -4.84 -11.17 -1.70
C HIS A 179 -4.59 -12.23 -0.63
N ARG A 180 -5.09 -13.45 -0.78
CA ARG A 180 -4.90 -14.66 0.06
C ARG A 180 -5.43 -14.59 1.50
N ASP A 181 -5.90 -13.44 2.01
CA ASP A 181 -6.40 -13.29 3.39
C ASP A 181 -7.65 -12.39 3.44
N ILE A 182 -8.68 -12.77 2.65
CA ILE A 182 -9.97 -12.04 2.66
C ILE A 182 -10.80 -12.53 3.84
N LYS A 183 -11.01 -11.64 4.81
CA LYS A 183 -11.81 -11.89 6.02
C LYS A 183 -12.38 -10.58 6.57
N PRO A 184 -13.43 -10.59 7.41
CA PRO A 184 -14.07 -9.39 7.94
C PRO A 184 -13.10 -8.42 8.67
N ALA A 185 -12.05 -8.95 9.30
CA ALA A 185 -11.03 -8.14 9.98
C ALA A 185 -10.17 -7.32 9.00
N ASN A 186 -10.07 -7.73 7.72
CA ASN A 186 -9.27 -7.07 6.70
C ASN A 186 -10.10 -6.21 5.73
N ILE A 187 -11.40 -6.06 6.02
CA ILE A 187 -12.30 -5.21 5.24
C ILE A 187 -12.70 -4.03 6.10
N HIS A 188 -12.22 -2.85 5.73
CA HIS A 188 -12.51 -1.62 6.43
C HIS A 188 -13.63 -0.87 5.70
N GLN A 189 -14.69 -0.52 6.44
CA GLN A 189 -15.77 0.32 5.94
C GLN A 189 -15.51 1.74 6.41
N ALA A 190 -15.13 2.61 5.48
CA ALA A 190 -15.00 4.04 5.72
C ALA A 190 -16.38 4.66 6.00
N ASN A 191 -16.38 5.71 6.83
CA ASN A 191 -17.59 6.48 7.13
C ASN A 191 -18.05 7.30 5.93
#